data_56ab4f9401eeed6e81c2b41b1f04cb7f
#
_entry.id   56ab4f9401eeed6e81c2b41b1f04cb7f
#
_cell.length_a   1.000
_cell.length_b   1.000
_cell.length_c   1.000
_cell.angle_alpha   90.00
_cell.angle_beta   90.00
_cell.angle_gamma   90.00
#
_symmetry.space_group_name_H-M   'P 1'
#
loop_
_entity.id
_entity.type
_entity.pdbx_description
1 polymer ?
#
loop_
_entity_poly.entity_id
_entity_poly.type
_entity_poly.pdbx_seq_one_letter_code
_entity_poly.pdbx_strand_id
1 'polypeptide(L)'
;MTPGELRRLYFIVHTFLSYGLDELIPKMRITLPLRIWRRMLFWMPNRHQDQPLGARLRLALQELGPVWIKFGQMLSTRRDLFPPHIADQLALLQDRVAPFDGKLAQQQIEKAMGGLPVEAWFDDFSVEPLASASIAQVHTARLKENGKEVVIKVIRPDILPIIKADMKLIYRLARWVPRLLPDGRRLRPQEVVREYEKTLLDELNLLRESANAIQLRRNFEDSPMLYVPEVYPDYCSESMMVMERIYGIPVSDVEALEAQGTNLQLLAERGVQVFFTQVFRDSFFHADMHPGNIFVSYEHPEDPQYIGIDCGIVGSLNKEDKRYLAENFIAFFNRDYRKVAELHVDSGWVPPDTNVEEFEFAIRTVCEPIFEKPLAEISFGHVLLNLFNTARRFNMEVQPQLVLLQKTLLYVEGVGRQLYPQLDLWKTAKPFLESWIKDQVGIPALVRAFKDKAPFWIERMPEIPELVYQSLQQSKQLQTSVDTIVRNMHVRHVRQGQSRYLFGIGAVLLLSGTLLFIHRPEWGMMPGWLMAGGVVTWLIGWRKTH
;
A
#
# COMPACT_ATOMS: atom_id res chain seq x y z
N MET A 1 -31.94 0.67 -13.15
CA MET A 1 -30.94 0.62 -14.25
C MET A 1 -31.48 1.38 -15.43
N THR A 2 -30.66 2.25 -16.01
CA THR A 2 -31.00 2.91 -17.28
C THR A 2 -30.91 1.91 -18.44
N PRO A 3 -31.57 2.18 -19.59
CA PRO A 3 -31.46 1.31 -20.78
C PRO A 3 -30.01 1.07 -21.22
N GLY A 4 -29.16 2.09 -21.11
CA GLY A 4 -27.72 1.98 -21.40
C GLY A 4 -26.98 1.06 -20.43
N GLU A 5 -27.27 1.14 -19.12
CA GLU A 5 -26.69 0.22 -18.13
C GLU A 5 -27.13 -1.23 -18.37
N LEU A 6 -28.38 -1.46 -18.81
CA LEU A 6 -28.87 -2.80 -19.15
C LEU A 6 -28.15 -3.35 -20.39
N ARG A 7 -27.97 -2.53 -21.44
CA ARG A 7 -27.22 -2.92 -22.64
C ARG A 7 -25.77 -3.26 -22.29
N ARG A 8 -25.12 -2.44 -21.45
CA ARG A 8 -23.74 -2.69 -21.01
C ARG A 8 -23.62 -3.95 -20.17
N LEU A 9 -24.56 -4.17 -19.23
CA LEU A 9 -24.60 -5.41 -18.43
C LEU A 9 -24.80 -6.64 -19.33
N TYR A 10 -25.72 -6.55 -20.30
CA TYR A 10 -25.90 -7.61 -21.28
C TYR A 10 -24.60 -7.92 -22.03
N PHE A 11 -23.90 -6.90 -22.51
CA PHE A 11 -22.63 -7.05 -23.21
C PHE A 11 -21.59 -7.75 -22.33
N ILE A 12 -21.45 -7.32 -21.07
CA ILE A 12 -20.52 -7.94 -20.10
C ILE A 12 -20.87 -9.41 -19.88
N VAL A 13 -22.12 -9.71 -19.56
CA VAL A 13 -22.57 -11.09 -19.30
C VAL A 13 -22.41 -11.95 -20.55
N HIS A 14 -22.77 -11.41 -21.72
CA HIS A 14 -22.60 -12.09 -23.00
C HIS A 14 -21.12 -12.44 -23.26
N THR A 15 -20.20 -11.48 -23.08
CA THR A 15 -18.77 -11.70 -23.24
C THR A 15 -18.26 -12.77 -22.27
N PHE A 16 -18.60 -12.68 -20.98
CA PHE A 16 -18.19 -13.68 -19.99
C PHE A 16 -18.69 -15.09 -20.33
N LEU A 17 -19.93 -15.23 -20.77
CA LEU A 17 -20.49 -16.54 -21.16
C LEU A 17 -19.91 -17.05 -22.47
N SER A 18 -19.63 -16.19 -23.45
CA SER A 18 -19.05 -16.56 -24.74
C SER A 18 -17.60 -17.05 -24.63
N TYR A 19 -16.90 -16.67 -23.58
CA TYR A 19 -15.56 -17.17 -23.24
C TYR A 19 -15.56 -18.33 -22.25
N GLY A 20 -16.74 -18.85 -21.85
CA GLY A 20 -16.87 -19.98 -20.93
C GLY A 20 -16.35 -19.69 -19.52
N LEU A 21 -16.40 -18.42 -19.08
CA LEU A 21 -15.91 -17.99 -17.77
C LEU A 21 -16.85 -18.35 -16.60
N ASP A 22 -18.01 -18.93 -16.89
CA ASP A 22 -18.88 -19.56 -15.89
C ASP A 22 -18.18 -20.70 -15.13
N GLU A 23 -17.10 -21.25 -15.66
CA GLU A 23 -16.24 -22.23 -14.98
C GLU A 23 -15.50 -21.63 -13.76
N LEU A 24 -15.26 -20.31 -13.73
CA LEU A 24 -14.67 -19.61 -12.59
C LEU A 24 -15.58 -19.60 -11.36
N ILE A 25 -16.89 -19.73 -11.57
CA ILE A 25 -17.86 -19.75 -10.48
C ILE A 25 -17.95 -21.18 -9.94
N PRO A 26 -17.54 -21.43 -8.67
CA PRO A 26 -17.57 -22.78 -8.08
C PRO A 26 -18.95 -23.41 -8.21
N LYS A 27 -19.01 -24.76 -8.24
CA LYS A 27 -20.25 -25.58 -8.36
C LYS A 27 -21.18 -25.39 -7.13
N MET A 28 -21.67 -24.18 -6.88
CA MET A 28 -22.59 -23.88 -5.79
C MET A 28 -24.05 -23.88 -6.23
N ARG A 29 -24.97 -23.99 -5.28
CA ARG A 29 -26.44 -24.04 -5.51
C ARG A 29 -27.01 -22.87 -6.33
N ILE A 30 -26.28 -21.72 -6.38
CA ILE A 30 -26.66 -20.51 -7.12
C ILE A 30 -26.28 -20.58 -8.61
N THR A 31 -25.41 -21.50 -9.01
CA THR A 31 -25.02 -21.69 -10.42
C THR A 31 -26.08 -22.43 -11.23
N LEU A 32 -27.08 -23.01 -10.57
CA LEU A 32 -28.18 -23.71 -11.26
C LEU A 32 -28.93 -22.79 -12.25
N PRO A 33 -29.34 -21.57 -11.90
CA PRO A 33 -29.98 -20.64 -12.85
C PRO A 33 -29.05 -20.24 -14.01
N LEU A 34 -27.76 -19.97 -13.72
CA LEU A 34 -26.77 -19.61 -14.74
C LEU A 34 -26.48 -20.78 -15.70
N ARG A 35 -26.42 -22.02 -15.16
CA ARG A 35 -26.26 -23.24 -15.96
C ARG A 35 -27.50 -23.55 -16.80
N ILE A 36 -28.70 -23.34 -16.24
CA ILE A 36 -29.96 -23.46 -16.98
C ILE A 36 -29.99 -22.39 -18.08
N TRP A 37 -29.59 -21.15 -17.78
CA TRP A 37 -29.49 -20.06 -18.74
C TRP A 37 -28.48 -20.40 -19.86
N ARG A 38 -27.31 -20.91 -19.53
CA ARG A 38 -26.35 -21.39 -20.54
C ARG A 38 -26.91 -22.52 -21.39
N ARG A 39 -27.65 -23.46 -20.77
CA ARG A 39 -28.28 -24.56 -21.51
C ARG A 39 -29.42 -24.07 -22.41
N MET A 40 -30.10 -23.00 -22.01
CA MET A 40 -31.08 -22.31 -22.86
C MET A 40 -30.43 -21.48 -23.97
N LEU A 41 -29.18 -21.03 -23.78
CA LEU A 41 -28.37 -20.29 -24.75
C LEU A 41 -27.40 -21.23 -25.52
N PHE A 42 -27.90 -22.44 -25.89
CA PHE A 42 -27.09 -23.48 -26.58
C PHE A 42 -26.52 -23.01 -27.93
N TRP A 43 -27.09 -21.96 -28.53
CA TRP A 43 -26.58 -21.34 -29.76
C TRP A 43 -25.42 -20.37 -29.52
N MET A 44 -25.04 -20.11 -28.28
CA MET A 44 -23.96 -19.19 -27.96
C MET A 44 -22.61 -19.89 -28.11
N PRO A 45 -21.75 -19.47 -29.04
CA PRO A 45 -20.48 -20.13 -29.24
C PRO A 45 -19.60 -19.96 -28.00
N ASN A 46 -18.99 -21.05 -27.55
CA ASN A 46 -17.92 -21.00 -26.57
C ASN A 46 -16.61 -20.72 -27.34
N ARG A 47 -16.20 -19.45 -27.33
CA ARG A 47 -14.98 -19.03 -28.03
C ARG A 47 -13.76 -19.50 -27.25
N HIS A 48 -12.72 -19.94 -27.95
CA HIS A 48 -11.43 -20.32 -27.36
C HIS A 48 -11.49 -21.43 -26.30
N GLN A 49 -12.31 -22.47 -26.53
CA GLN A 49 -12.38 -23.63 -25.62
C GLN A 49 -11.05 -24.39 -25.47
N ASP A 50 -10.21 -24.30 -26.47
CA ASP A 50 -8.85 -24.85 -26.55
C ASP A 50 -7.85 -24.13 -25.64
N GLN A 51 -8.19 -22.92 -25.16
CA GLN A 51 -7.29 -22.14 -24.33
C GLN A 51 -7.55 -22.33 -22.83
N PRO A 52 -6.50 -22.21 -21.99
CA PRO A 52 -6.65 -22.28 -20.54
C PRO A 52 -7.52 -21.14 -20.02
N LEU A 53 -8.20 -21.39 -18.91
CA LEU A 53 -9.18 -20.48 -18.31
C LEU A 53 -8.64 -19.04 -18.08
N GLY A 54 -7.38 -18.90 -17.65
CA GLY A 54 -6.74 -17.60 -17.47
C GLY A 54 -6.57 -16.82 -18.78
N ALA A 55 -6.22 -17.49 -19.88
CA ALA A 55 -6.11 -16.87 -21.20
C ALA A 55 -7.49 -16.40 -21.71
N ARG A 56 -8.54 -17.22 -21.52
CA ARG A 56 -9.92 -16.86 -21.86
C ARG A 56 -10.39 -15.63 -21.07
N LEU A 57 -10.05 -15.57 -19.78
CA LEU A 57 -10.35 -14.42 -18.94
C LEU A 57 -9.64 -13.16 -19.46
N ARG A 58 -8.36 -13.25 -19.78
CA ARG A 58 -7.58 -12.15 -20.36
C ARG A 58 -8.23 -11.60 -21.64
N LEU A 59 -8.57 -12.48 -22.57
CA LEU A 59 -9.21 -12.09 -23.84
C LEU A 59 -10.58 -11.45 -23.63
N ALA A 60 -11.38 -11.98 -22.71
CA ALA A 60 -12.67 -11.38 -22.36
C ALA A 60 -12.54 -9.96 -21.80
N LEU A 61 -11.54 -9.73 -20.91
CA LEU A 61 -11.29 -8.40 -20.36
C LEU A 61 -10.81 -7.41 -21.44
N GLN A 62 -10.02 -7.89 -22.42
CA GLN A 62 -9.62 -7.07 -23.57
C GLN A 62 -10.82 -6.68 -24.44
N GLU A 63 -11.77 -7.60 -24.71
CA GLU A 63 -12.99 -7.30 -25.46
C GLU A 63 -13.91 -6.33 -24.72
N LEU A 64 -13.95 -6.39 -23.39
CA LEU A 64 -14.74 -5.49 -22.56
C LEU A 64 -14.22 -4.05 -22.53
N GLY A 65 -12.95 -3.85 -22.88
CA GLY A 65 -12.35 -2.54 -23.08
C GLY A 65 -11.53 -2.00 -21.91
N PRO A 66 -11.10 -0.72 -21.96
CA PRO A 66 -10.06 -0.13 -21.12
C PRO A 66 -10.26 -0.33 -19.62
N VAL A 67 -11.45 -0.07 -19.12
CA VAL A 67 -11.79 -0.23 -17.69
C VAL A 67 -11.55 -1.67 -17.21
N TRP A 68 -11.91 -2.65 -18.02
CA TRP A 68 -11.76 -4.07 -17.66
C TRP A 68 -10.33 -4.56 -17.82
N ILE A 69 -9.58 -4.01 -18.80
CA ILE A 69 -8.13 -4.27 -18.95
C ILE A 69 -7.40 -3.81 -17.68
N LYS A 70 -7.61 -2.57 -17.25
CA LYS A 70 -7.02 -2.03 -16.03
C LYS A 70 -7.47 -2.77 -14.77
N PHE A 71 -8.74 -3.18 -14.71
CA PHE A 71 -9.23 -4.02 -13.62
C PHE A 71 -8.48 -5.36 -13.56
N GLY A 72 -8.29 -6.00 -14.70
CA GLY A 72 -7.52 -7.25 -14.80
C GLY A 72 -6.05 -7.07 -14.41
N GLN A 73 -5.42 -5.97 -14.81
CA GLN A 73 -4.04 -5.64 -14.40
C GLN A 73 -3.94 -5.44 -12.89
N MET A 74 -4.86 -4.71 -12.27
CA MET A 74 -4.91 -4.57 -10.82
C MET A 74 -5.12 -5.93 -10.13
N LEU A 75 -6.02 -6.76 -10.65
CA LEU A 75 -6.26 -8.11 -10.11
C LEU A 75 -5.03 -9.03 -10.25
N SER A 76 -4.19 -8.85 -11.28
CA SER A 76 -2.97 -9.64 -11.46
C SER A 76 -1.96 -9.46 -10.31
N THR A 77 -1.96 -8.29 -9.68
CA THR A 77 -1.11 -8.00 -8.52
C THR A 77 -1.64 -8.63 -7.23
N ARG A 78 -2.92 -8.96 -7.19
CA ARG A 78 -3.62 -9.55 -6.05
C ARG A 78 -3.62 -11.08 -6.14
N ARG A 79 -2.44 -11.67 -5.96
CA ARG A 79 -2.25 -13.14 -5.99
C ARG A 79 -2.99 -13.90 -4.88
N ASP A 80 -3.56 -13.18 -3.92
CA ASP A 80 -4.46 -13.71 -2.89
C ASP A 80 -5.88 -14.01 -3.41
N LEU A 81 -6.26 -13.40 -4.56
CA LEU A 81 -7.58 -13.55 -5.14
C LEU A 81 -7.68 -14.70 -6.15
N PHE A 82 -6.60 -15.00 -6.85
CA PHE A 82 -6.57 -15.95 -7.95
C PHE A 82 -5.43 -16.96 -7.83
N PRO A 83 -5.61 -18.19 -8.34
CA PRO A 83 -4.52 -19.13 -8.53
C PRO A 83 -3.40 -18.52 -9.40
N PRO A 84 -2.12 -18.89 -9.19
CA PRO A 84 -0.98 -18.29 -9.89
C PRO A 84 -1.13 -18.31 -11.42
N HIS A 85 -1.60 -19.40 -12.01
CA HIS A 85 -1.76 -19.54 -13.46
C HIS A 85 -2.81 -18.56 -14.06
N ILE A 86 -3.78 -18.08 -13.29
CA ILE A 86 -4.73 -17.05 -13.73
C ILE A 86 -4.10 -15.67 -13.56
N ALA A 87 -3.47 -15.40 -12.41
CA ALA A 87 -2.80 -14.14 -12.15
C ALA A 87 -1.70 -13.85 -13.17
N ASP A 88 -0.92 -14.86 -13.56
CA ASP A 88 0.12 -14.75 -14.59
C ASP A 88 -0.46 -14.40 -15.97
N GLN A 89 -1.60 -14.97 -16.34
CA GLN A 89 -2.29 -14.59 -17.58
C GLN A 89 -2.86 -13.16 -17.53
N LEU A 90 -3.36 -12.72 -16.38
CA LEU A 90 -3.81 -11.34 -16.20
C LEU A 90 -2.65 -10.34 -16.25
N ALA A 91 -1.47 -10.74 -15.79
CA ALA A 91 -0.26 -9.91 -15.90
C ALA A 91 0.18 -9.65 -17.35
N LEU A 92 -0.26 -10.47 -18.31
CA LEU A 92 -0.02 -10.27 -19.74
C LEU A 92 -0.97 -9.26 -20.40
N LEU A 93 -1.93 -8.69 -19.64
CA LEU A 93 -2.79 -7.63 -20.16
C LEU A 93 -1.95 -6.39 -20.47
N GLN A 94 -1.95 -6.00 -21.75
CA GLN A 94 -1.26 -4.81 -22.22
C GLN A 94 -2.24 -3.65 -22.34
N ASP A 95 -1.75 -2.43 -22.08
CA ASP A 95 -2.53 -1.20 -22.21
C ASP A 95 -2.75 -0.74 -23.66
N ARG A 96 -2.31 -1.53 -24.64
CA ARG A 96 -2.48 -1.21 -26.07
C ARG A 96 -3.93 -1.35 -26.48
N VAL A 97 -4.58 -0.23 -26.69
CA VAL A 97 -5.95 -0.13 -27.20
C VAL A 97 -5.93 0.60 -28.55
N ALA A 98 -6.86 0.25 -29.45
CA ALA A 98 -6.98 0.95 -30.71
C ALA A 98 -7.07 2.48 -30.52
N PRO A 99 -6.32 3.26 -31.30
CA PRO A 99 -6.36 4.71 -31.20
C PRO A 99 -7.78 5.23 -31.49
N PHE A 100 -8.14 6.33 -30.84
CA PHE A 100 -9.33 7.08 -31.21
C PHE A 100 -8.99 8.12 -32.30
N ASP A 101 -10.00 8.69 -32.91
CA ASP A 101 -9.82 9.66 -34.02
C ASP A 101 -8.92 10.83 -33.56
N GLY A 102 -7.83 11.07 -34.27
CA GLY A 102 -6.87 12.12 -33.96
C GLY A 102 -7.48 13.55 -34.07
N LYS A 103 -8.56 13.73 -34.84
CA LYS A 103 -9.29 14.98 -34.83
C LYS A 103 -10.01 15.25 -33.52
N LEU A 104 -10.49 14.18 -32.85
CA LEU A 104 -11.04 14.31 -31.50
C LEU A 104 -9.94 14.62 -30.47
N ALA A 105 -8.72 14.07 -30.67
CA ALA A 105 -7.57 14.44 -29.85
C ALA A 105 -7.24 15.92 -30.00
N GLN A 106 -7.18 16.43 -31.26
CA GLN A 106 -6.98 17.84 -31.53
C GLN A 106 -8.02 18.73 -30.85
N GLN A 107 -9.31 18.38 -30.93
CA GLN A 107 -10.39 19.12 -30.26
C GLN A 107 -10.23 19.13 -28.73
N GLN A 108 -9.76 18.02 -28.13
CA GLN A 108 -9.48 17.97 -26.68
C GLN A 108 -8.31 18.88 -26.31
N ILE A 109 -7.25 18.92 -27.13
CA ILE A 109 -6.09 19.78 -26.94
C ILE A 109 -6.55 21.25 -27.03
N GLU A 110 -7.28 21.64 -28.07
CA GLU A 110 -7.82 22.98 -28.23
C GLU A 110 -8.72 23.41 -27.08
N LYS A 111 -9.57 22.50 -26.59
CA LYS A 111 -10.41 22.74 -25.40
C LYS A 111 -9.56 22.94 -24.14
N ALA A 112 -8.52 22.15 -23.95
CA ALA A 112 -7.62 22.27 -22.80
C ALA A 112 -6.82 23.58 -22.82
N MET A 113 -6.55 24.11 -24.02
CA MET A 113 -5.82 25.37 -24.28
C MET A 113 -6.76 26.59 -24.46
N GLY A 114 -7.95 26.56 -23.87
CA GLY A 114 -8.87 27.70 -23.85
C GLY A 114 -9.67 27.91 -25.12
N GLY A 115 -9.76 26.91 -26.00
CA GLY A 115 -10.55 26.94 -27.23
C GLY A 115 -9.84 27.58 -28.43
N LEU A 116 -8.56 27.90 -28.33
CA LEU A 116 -7.74 28.34 -29.45
C LEU A 116 -7.34 27.15 -30.33
N PRO A 117 -7.18 27.35 -31.65
CA PRO A 117 -6.71 26.28 -32.52
C PRO A 117 -5.31 25.77 -32.12
N VAL A 118 -5.03 24.51 -32.39
CA VAL A 118 -3.77 23.86 -31.96
C VAL A 118 -2.55 24.60 -32.53
N GLU A 119 -2.66 25.18 -33.70
CA GLU A 119 -1.59 25.94 -34.37
C GLU A 119 -1.24 27.26 -33.66
N ALA A 120 -2.06 27.71 -32.69
CA ALA A 120 -1.72 28.85 -31.86
C ALA A 120 -0.54 28.55 -30.90
N TRP A 121 -0.38 27.31 -30.53
CA TRP A 121 0.56 26.87 -29.49
C TRP A 121 1.63 25.90 -30.00
N PHE A 122 1.29 25.11 -31.04
CA PHE A 122 2.14 24.05 -31.55
C PHE A 122 2.28 24.16 -33.07
N ASP A 123 3.49 23.94 -33.55
CA ASP A 123 3.80 23.69 -34.94
C ASP A 123 3.90 22.17 -35.18
N ASP A 124 3.74 21.73 -36.42
CA ASP A 124 3.90 20.33 -36.86
C ASP A 124 3.10 19.30 -36.02
N PHE A 125 1.91 19.69 -35.58
CA PHE A 125 1.06 18.74 -34.82
C PHE A 125 0.66 17.56 -35.70
N SER A 126 1.00 16.33 -35.24
CA SER A 126 0.61 15.10 -35.92
C SER A 126 -0.77 14.65 -35.46
N VAL A 127 -1.73 14.58 -36.37
CA VAL A 127 -3.07 14.02 -36.12
C VAL A 127 -2.99 12.51 -35.90
N GLU A 128 -2.01 11.83 -36.53
CA GLU A 128 -1.75 10.41 -36.26
C GLU A 128 -1.03 10.27 -34.93
N PRO A 129 -1.53 9.41 -34.01
CA PRO A 129 -0.89 9.24 -32.72
C PRO A 129 0.42 8.48 -32.83
N LEU A 130 1.40 8.89 -32.05
CA LEU A 130 2.64 8.15 -31.82
C LEU A 130 2.40 6.85 -31.04
N ALA A 131 1.51 6.91 -30.05
CA ALA A 131 1.14 5.77 -29.21
C ALA A 131 -0.28 5.92 -28.68
N SER A 132 -0.92 4.78 -28.37
CA SER A 132 -2.26 4.75 -27.78
C SER A 132 -2.28 3.80 -26.59
N ALA A 133 -2.66 4.33 -25.43
CA ALA A 133 -2.87 3.60 -24.20
C ALA A 133 -4.37 3.37 -23.93
N SER A 134 -4.69 2.70 -22.82
CA SER A 134 -6.06 2.41 -22.44
C SER A 134 -6.94 3.65 -22.27
N ILE A 135 -6.42 4.70 -21.66
CA ILE A 135 -7.18 5.92 -21.32
C ILE A 135 -6.67 7.18 -22.00
N ALA A 136 -5.50 7.15 -22.63
CA ALA A 136 -4.85 8.31 -23.23
C ALA A 136 -4.20 7.96 -24.57
N GLN A 137 -3.85 8.96 -25.32
CA GLN A 137 -3.18 8.88 -26.62
C GLN A 137 -2.08 9.94 -26.67
N VAL A 138 -0.99 9.65 -27.35
CA VAL A 138 0.18 10.51 -27.43
C VAL A 138 0.37 10.99 -28.87
N HIS A 139 0.48 12.29 -29.07
CA HIS A 139 0.73 12.93 -30.36
C HIS A 139 2.06 13.67 -30.32
N THR A 140 2.67 13.88 -31.48
CA THR A 140 3.89 14.67 -31.61
C THR A 140 3.59 16.07 -32.10
N ALA A 141 4.37 17.05 -31.65
CA ALA A 141 4.29 18.44 -32.08
C ALA A 141 5.63 19.14 -31.81
N ARG A 142 5.70 20.43 -32.19
CA ARG A 142 6.76 21.35 -31.77
C ARG A 142 6.16 22.53 -31.02
N LEU A 143 6.79 22.94 -29.93
CA LEU A 143 6.40 24.16 -29.23
C LEU A 143 6.68 25.38 -30.10
N LYS A 144 5.69 26.21 -30.34
CA LYS A 144 5.82 27.40 -31.20
C LYS A 144 6.75 28.44 -30.59
N GLU A 145 6.83 28.50 -29.26
CA GLU A 145 7.64 29.47 -28.53
C GLU A 145 9.15 29.28 -28.77
N ASN A 146 9.64 28.02 -28.80
CA ASN A 146 11.06 27.71 -28.79
C ASN A 146 11.47 26.63 -29.80
N GLY A 147 10.52 26.09 -30.60
CA GLY A 147 10.76 25.06 -31.61
C GLY A 147 11.15 23.68 -31.06
N LYS A 148 11.08 23.45 -29.74
CA LYS A 148 11.41 22.15 -29.13
C LYS A 148 10.40 21.07 -29.54
N GLU A 149 10.90 19.89 -29.83
CA GLU A 149 10.05 18.73 -30.11
C GLU A 149 9.40 18.21 -28.84
N VAL A 150 8.09 18.05 -28.89
CA VAL A 150 7.29 17.62 -27.73
C VAL A 150 6.36 16.46 -28.08
N VAL A 151 5.93 15.75 -27.06
CA VAL A 151 4.79 14.85 -27.13
C VAL A 151 3.66 15.39 -26.27
N ILE A 152 2.45 15.26 -26.78
CA ILE A 152 1.22 15.69 -26.13
C ILE A 152 0.42 14.44 -25.78
N LYS A 153 0.37 14.10 -24.50
CA LYS A 153 -0.49 13.04 -23.96
C LYS A 153 -1.85 13.64 -23.68
N VAL A 154 -2.90 13.07 -24.25
CA VAL A 154 -4.27 13.57 -24.12
C VAL A 154 -5.21 12.45 -23.72
N ILE A 155 -6.08 12.70 -22.74
CA ILE A 155 -7.06 11.74 -22.26
C ILE A 155 -8.13 11.50 -23.32
N ARG A 156 -8.51 10.23 -23.49
CA ARG A 156 -9.58 9.81 -24.39
C ARG A 156 -10.87 10.55 -24.05
N PRO A 157 -11.53 11.20 -25.06
CA PRO A 157 -12.77 11.92 -24.83
C PRO A 157 -13.86 10.98 -24.28
N ASP A 158 -14.75 11.52 -23.47
CA ASP A 158 -15.91 10.82 -22.90
C ASP A 158 -15.61 9.51 -22.14
N ILE A 159 -14.35 9.31 -21.71
CA ILE A 159 -13.96 8.11 -20.95
C ILE A 159 -14.59 8.09 -19.54
N LEU A 160 -14.75 9.24 -18.89
CA LEU A 160 -15.29 9.35 -17.52
C LEU A 160 -16.73 8.82 -17.38
N PRO A 161 -17.69 9.13 -18.29
CA PRO A 161 -19.02 8.50 -18.28
C PRO A 161 -18.96 6.97 -18.40
N ILE A 162 -18.07 6.44 -19.25
CA ILE A 162 -17.87 5.00 -19.44
C ILE A 162 -17.35 4.37 -18.13
N ILE A 163 -16.32 4.97 -17.53
CA ILE A 163 -15.77 4.54 -16.24
C ILE A 163 -16.86 4.50 -15.18
N LYS A 164 -17.62 5.58 -15.02
CA LYS A 164 -18.70 5.64 -14.01
C LYS A 164 -19.78 4.58 -14.24
N ALA A 165 -20.10 4.26 -15.48
CA ALA A 165 -21.07 3.22 -15.82
C ALA A 165 -20.55 1.82 -15.48
N ASP A 166 -19.30 1.52 -15.89
CA ASP A 166 -18.67 0.23 -15.61
C ASP A 166 -18.41 0.03 -14.11
N MET A 167 -17.94 1.07 -13.40
CA MET A 167 -17.74 1.02 -11.95
C MET A 167 -19.03 0.69 -11.18
N LYS A 168 -20.17 1.27 -11.56
CA LYS A 168 -21.47 0.91 -10.97
C LYS A 168 -21.78 -0.58 -11.11
N LEU A 169 -21.43 -1.17 -12.26
CA LEU A 169 -21.63 -2.59 -12.50
C LEU A 169 -20.66 -3.45 -11.71
N ILE A 170 -19.39 -3.07 -11.66
CA ILE A 170 -18.35 -3.75 -10.87
C ILE A 170 -18.72 -3.73 -9.39
N TYR A 171 -19.19 -2.60 -8.84
CA TYR A 171 -19.67 -2.53 -7.44
C TYR A 171 -20.86 -3.45 -7.19
N ARG A 172 -21.78 -3.57 -8.16
CA ARG A 172 -22.91 -4.51 -8.03
C ARG A 172 -22.41 -5.96 -7.99
N LEU A 173 -21.49 -6.33 -8.88
CA LEU A 173 -20.87 -7.66 -8.88
C LEU A 173 -20.15 -7.92 -7.57
N ALA A 174 -19.35 -6.97 -7.08
CA ALA A 174 -18.63 -7.09 -5.81
C ALA A 174 -19.54 -7.35 -4.61
N ARG A 175 -20.77 -6.80 -4.59
CA ARG A 175 -21.76 -7.09 -3.52
C ARG A 175 -22.24 -8.53 -3.52
N TRP A 176 -22.17 -9.22 -4.66
CA TRP A 176 -22.62 -10.61 -4.77
C TRP A 176 -21.50 -11.60 -4.39
N VAL A 177 -20.24 -11.23 -4.56
CA VAL A 177 -19.08 -12.09 -4.27
C VAL A 177 -19.13 -12.73 -2.87
N PRO A 178 -19.44 -11.99 -1.76
CA PRO A 178 -19.54 -12.59 -0.43
C PRO A 178 -20.66 -13.62 -0.26
N ARG A 179 -21.62 -13.63 -1.18
CA ARG A 179 -22.73 -14.59 -1.18
C ARG A 179 -22.49 -15.77 -2.11
N LEU A 180 -21.65 -15.57 -3.11
CA LEU A 180 -21.36 -16.56 -4.16
C LEU A 180 -20.17 -17.46 -3.83
N LEU A 181 -19.16 -16.90 -3.13
CA LEU A 181 -17.91 -17.60 -2.81
C LEU A 181 -17.83 -17.89 -1.32
N PRO A 182 -17.36 -19.09 -0.91
CA PRO A 182 -17.15 -19.44 0.51
C PRO A 182 -16.27 -18.43 1.24
N ASP A 183 -15.15 -18.02 0.61
CA ASP A 183 -14.18 -17.05 1.14
C ASP A 183 -14.48 -15.61 0.73
N GLY A 184 -15.63 -15.35 0.11
CA GLY A 184 -15.96 -14.07 -0.49
C GLY A 184 -15.97 -12.89 0.48
N ARG A 185 -16.21 -13.14 1.78
CA ARG A 185 -16.11 -12.10 2.83
C ARG A 185 -14.67 -11.73 3.12
N ARG A 186 -13.77 -12.73 3.14
CA ARG A 186 -12.33 -12.53 3.38
C ARG A 186 -11.68 -11.71 2.27
N LEU A 187 -12.15 -11.84 1.04
CA LEU A 187 -11.61 -11.13 -0.12
C LEU A 187 -11.92 -9.62 -0.13
N ARG A 188 -12.82 -9.14 0.75
CA ARG A 188 -13.23 -7.72 0.86
C ARG A 188 -13.49 -7.05 -0.51
N PRO A 189 -14.33 -7.65 -1.38
CA PRO A 189 -14.42 -7.24 -2.78
C PRO A 189 -14.86 -5.79 -2.98
N GLN A 190 -15.64 -5.22 -2.07
CA GLN A 190 -16.04 -3.81 -2.15
C GLN A 190 -14.89 -2.85 -1.87
N GLU A 191 -13.96 -3.22 -0.99
CA GLU A 191 -12.74 -2.44 -0.72
C GLU A 191 -11.82 -2.47 -1.92
N VAL A 192 -11.63 -3.66 -2.52
CA VAL A 192 -10.86 -3.84 -3.77
C VAL A 192 -11.41 -2.96 -4.89
N VAL A 193 -12.73 -2.93 -5.09
CA VAL A 193 -13.37 -2.09 -6.12
C VAL A 193 -13.22 -0.61 -5.81
N ARG A 194 -13.28 -0.20 -4.54
CA ARG A 194 -13.06 1.19 -4.14
C ARG A 194 -11.64 1.65 -4.40
N GLU A 195 -10.68 0.80 -4.10
CA GLU A 195 -9.26 1.05 -4.38
C GLU A 195 -9.03 1.17 -5.89
N TYR A 196 -9.63 0.28 -6.66
CA TYR A 196 -9.59 0.33 -8.12
C TYR A 196 -10.19 1.62 -8.69
N GLU A 197 -11.38 2.02 -8.23
CA GLU A 197 -12.02 3.28 -8.66
C GLU A 197 -11.12 4.47 -8.40
N LYS A 198 -10.52 4.53 -7.21
CA LYS A 198 -9.58 5.60 -6.86
C LYS A 198 -8.38 5.62 -7.81
N THR A 199 -7.74 4.48 -8.04
CA THR A 199 -6.59 4.38 -8.95
C THR A 199 -6.97 4.81 -10.37
N LEU A 200 -8.11 4.35 -10.86
CA LEU A 200 -8.58 4.67 -12.21
C LEU A 200 -8.92 6.16 -12.38
N LEU A 201 -9.51 6.78 -11.36
CA LEU A 201 -9.80 8.22 -11.37
C LEU A 201 -8.52 9.07 -11.23
N ASP A 202 -7.55 8.59 -10.47
CA ASP A 202 -6.24 9.23 -10.35
C ASP A 202 -5.48 9.24 -11.68
N GLU A 203 -5.61 8.18 -12.51
CA GLU A 203 -5.04 8.12 -13.87
C GLU A 203 -5.69 9.11 -14.86
N LEU A 204 -6.88 9.63 -14.56
CA LEU A 204 -7.55 10.64 -15.39
C LEU A 204 -7.06 12.07 -15.11
N ASN A 205 -6.11 12.25 -14.22
CA ASN A 205 -5.57 13.57 -13.91
C ASN A 205 -4.09 13.66 -14.31
N LEU A 206 -3.84 14.13 -15.54
CA LEU A 206 -2.48 14.27 -16.07
C LEU A 206 -1.64 15.33 -15.36
N LEU A 207 -2.24 16.28 -14.60
CA LEU A 207 -1.47 17.19 -13.75
C LEU A 207 -0.73 16.45 -12.63
N ARG A 208 -1.31 15.36 -12.12
CA ARG A 208 -0.61 14.53 -11.12
C ARG A 208 0.57 13.81 -11.74
N GLU A 209 0.40 13.24 -12.93
CA GLU A 209 1.48 12.62 -13.67
C GLU A 209 2.59 13.62 -13.99
N SER A 210 2.22 14.83 -14.44
CA SER A 210 3.14 15.94 -14.67
C SER A 210 3.94 16.30 -13.42
N ALA A 211 3.28 16.44 -12.26
CA ALA A 211 3.94 16.75 -11.00
C ALA A 211 4.89 15.63 -10.56
N ASN A 212 4.49 14.36 -10.74
CA ASN A 212 5.33 13.20 -10.45
C ASN A 212 6.58 13.17 -11.34
N ALA A 213 6.42 13.43 -12.65
CA ALA A 213 7.53 13.47 -13.60
C ALA A 213 8.52 14.60 -13.25
N ILE A 214 8.02 15.80 -12.93
CA ILE A 214 8.84 16.93 -12.48
C ILE A 214 9.61 16.59 -11.21
N GLN A 215 8.96 15.95 -10.24
CA GLN A 215 9.62 15.53 -9.00
C GLN A 215 10.69 14.49 -9.26
N LEU A 216 10.41 13.47 -10.09
CA LEU A 216 11.37 12.43 -10.43
C LEU A 216 12.57 13.01 -11.19
N ARG A 217 12.33 13.91 -12.17
CA ARG A 217 13.38 14.64 -12.88
C ARG A 217 14.29 15.40 -11.94
N ARG A 218 13.73 16.16 -10.99
CA ARG A 218 14.48 16.88 -9.96
C ARG A 218 15.35 15.95 -9.11
N ASN A 219 14.83 14.78 -8.75
CA ASN A 219 15.57 13.81 -7.95
C ASN A 219 16.78 13.24 -8.70
N PHE A 220 16.74 13.22 -10.04
CA PHE A 220 17.79 12.71 -10.91
C PHE A 220 18.41 13.79 -11.80
N GLU A 221 18.33 15.06 -11.39
CA GLU A 221 19.00 16.15 -12.08
C GLU A 221 20.52 15.85 -12.17
N ASP A 222 21.09 16.00 -13.35
CA ASP A 222 22.49 15.67 -13.69
C ASP A 222 22.93 14.21 -13.40
N SER A 223 21.98 13.29 -13.26
CA SER A 223 22.31 11.87 -13.03
C SER A 223 22.71 11.17 -14.34
N PRO A 224 23.84 10.44 -14.37
CA PRO A 224 24.20 9.63 -15.53
C PRO A 224 23.37 8.33 -15.62
N MET A 225 22.54 8.03 -14.63
CA MET A 225 21.83 6.74 -14.56
C MET A 225 20.42 6.82 -15.15
N LEU A 226 19.68 7.90 -14.86
CA LEU A 226 18.29 8.05 -15.26
C LEU A 226 18.04 9.48 -15.75
N TYR A 227 17.45 9.57 -16.93
CA TYR A 227 16.88 10.78 -17.49
C TYR A 227 15.35 10.73 -17.44
N VAL A 228 14.74 11.81 -17.02
CA VAL A 228 13.28 11.98 -17.09
C VAL A 228 12.99 13.18 -17.99
N PRO A 229 12.15 13.04 -19.03
CA PRO A 229 11.85 14.12 -19.97
C PRO A 229 11.34 15.38 -19.29
N GLU A 230 11.70 16.53 -19.83
CA GLU A 230 11.21 17.82 -19.36
C GLU A 230 9.69 17.91 -19.55
N VAL A 231 8.97 18.29 -18.52
CA VAL A 231 7.53 18.59 -18.60
C VAL A 231 7.35 20.08 -18.73
N TYR A 232 6.42 20.51 -19.55
CA TYR A 232 6.09 21.92 -19.76
C TYR A 232 4.78 22.27 -19.04
N PRO A 233 4.82 22.73 -17.77
CA PRO A 233 3.64 22.88 -16.90
C PRO A 233 2.61 23.86 -17.46
N ASP A 234 3.06 24.93 -18.15
CA ASP A 234 2.19 25.97 -18.73
C ASP A 234 1.26 25.41 -19.82
N TYR A 235 1.63 24.27 -20.40
CA TYR A 235 0.85 23.55 -21.40
C TYR A 235 0.14 22.32 -20.84
N CYS A 236 0.14 22.12 -19.52
CA CYS A 236 -0.48 20.96 -18.88
C CYS A 236 -1.85 21.32 -18.26
N SER A 237 -2.76 20.36 -18.27
CA SER A 237 -4.07 20.43 -17.63
C SER A 237 -4.47 19.06 -17.08
N GLU A 238 -5.63 18.93 -16.44
CA GLU A 238 -6.12 17.62 -15.99
C GLU A 238 -6.26 16.60 -17.13
N SER A 239 -6.58 17.06 -18.35
CA SER A 239 -6.83 16.20 -19.53
C SER A 239 -5.67 16.14 -20.53
N MET A 240 -4.61 16.92 -20.32
CA MET A 240 -3.49 17.03 -21.25
C MET A 240 -2.17 17.23 -20.51
N MET A 241 -1.11 16.56 -20.98
CA MET A 241 0.26 16.74 -20.53
C MET A 241 1.18 16.94 -21.73
N VAL A 242 2.05 17.93 -21.64
CA VAL A 242 3.06 18.22 -22.67
C VAL A 242 4.44 18.00 -22.07
N MET A 243 5.23 17.17 -22.73
CA MET A 243 6.57 16.83 -22.30
C MET A 243 7.51 16.72 -23.50
N GLU A 244 8.79 16.78 -23.25
CA GLU A 244 9.86 16.60 -24.22
C GLU A 244 9.70 15.28 -24.98
N ARG A 245 9.90 15.32 -26.30
CA ARG A 245 10.01 14.11 -27.10
C ARG A 245 11.38 13.50 -26.92
N ILE A 246 11.39 12.24 -26.49
CA ILE A 246 12.62 11.48 -26.34
C ILE A 246 12.87 10.55 -27.53
N TYR A 247 14.12 10.20 -27.72
CA TYR A 247 14.58 9.19 -28.64
C TYR A 247 15.44 8.17 -27.89
N GLY A 248 15.15 6.90 -28.04
CA GLY A 248 15.87 5.83 -27.34
C GLY A 248 15.43 4.46 -27.79
N ILE A 249 16.20 3.45 -27.45
CA ILE A 249 15.89 2.05 -27.69
C ILE A 249 15.03 1.54 -26.51
N PRO A 250 13.87 0.89 -26.74
CA PRO A 250 13.13 0.23 -25.68
C PRO A 250 14.04 -0.76 -24.94
N VAL A 251 14.02 -0.74 -23.62
CA VAL A 251 14.86 -1.64 -22.79
C VAL A 251 14.61 -3.13 -23.05
N SER A 252 13.44 -3.47 -23.58
CA SER A 252 13.09 -4.83 -23.97
C SER A 252 13.70 -5.30 -25.29
N ASP A 253 14.22 -4.37 -26.10
CA ASP A 253 14.86 -4.67 -27.38
C ASP A 253 16.36 -4.87 -27.19
N VAL A 254 16.71 -6.02 -26.60
CA VAL A 254 18.09 -6.36 -26.26
C VAL A 254 18.96 -6.47 -27.54
N GLU A 255 18.40 -6.96 -28.65
CA GLU A 255 19.11 -7.07 -29.91
C GLU A 255 19.55 -5.71 -30.44
N ALA A 256 18.66 -4.71 -30.39
CA ALA A 256 18.99 -3.34 -30.80
C ALA A 256 20.04 -2.69 -29.85
N LEU A 257 19.96 -2.97 -28.54
CA LEU A 257 20.94 -2.50 -27.57
C LEU A 257 22.33 -3.12 -27.80
N GLU A 258 22.38 -4.41 -28.10
CA GLU A 258 23.64 -5.10 -28.46
C GLU A 258 24.22 -4.56 -29.79
N ALA A 259 23.36 -4.36 -30.78
CA ALA A 259 23.76 -3.79 -32.08
C ALA A 259 24.32 -2.36 -31.96
N GLN A 260 23.82 -1.56 -30.99
CA GLN A 260 24.35 -0.24 -30.67
C GLN A 260 25.71 -0.33 -29.94
N GLY A 261 26.07 -1.47 -29.34
CA GLY A 261 27.26 -1.63 -28.50
C GLY A 261 27.07 -1.17 -27.07
N THR A 262 25.82 -1.21 -26.58
CA THR A 262 25.49 -0.81 -25.20
C THR A 262 26.13 -1.74 -24.18
N ASN A 263 26.76 -1.18 -23.15
CA ASN A 263 27.25 -1.94 -22.02
C ASN A 263 26.10 -2.48 -21.16
N LEU A 264 25.61 -3.67 -21.54
CA LEU A 264 24.42 -4.31 -20.91
C LEU A 264 24.64 -4.63 -19.43
N GLN A 265 25.87 -5.00 -19.03
CA GLN A 265 26.18 -5.25 -17.62
C GLN A 265 26.00 -3.98 -16.80
N LEU A 266 26.64 -2.88 -17.22
CA LEU A 266 26.54 -1.59 -16.52
C LEU A 266 25.08 -1.10 -16.50
N LEU A 267 24.36 -1.26 -17.61
CA LEU A 267 22.94 -0.91 -17.71
C LEU A 267 22.11 -1.70 -16.69
N ALA A 268 22.29 -3.01 -16.59
CA ALA A 268 21.60 -3.85 -15.62
C ALA A 268 21.88 -3.45 -14.16
N GLU A 269 23.17 -3.19 -13.85
CA GLU A 269 23.59 -2.71 -12.52
C GLU A 269 22.97 -1.34 -12.20
N ARG A 270 22.93 -0.41 -13.16
CA ARG A 270 22.28 0.90 -13.03
C ARG A 270 20.79 0.80 -12.77
N GLY A 271 20.09 -0.14 -13.39
CA GLY A 271 18.66 -0.37 -13.13
C GLY A 271 18.38 -0.67 -11.66
N VAL A 272 19.22 -1.51 -11.05
CA VAL A 272 19.18 -1.80 -9.61
C VAL A 272 19.50 -0.55 -8.78
N GLN A 273 20.55 0.18 -9.14
CA GLN A 273 20.95 1.40 -8.43
C GLN A 273 19.88 2.49 -8.49
N VAL A 274 19.26 2.70 -9.65
CA VAL A 274 18.15 3.65 -9.83
C VAL A 274 16.98 3.28 -8.92
N PHE A 275 16.61 2.00 -8.86
CA PHE A 275 15.54 1.53 -7.97
C PHE A 275 15.85 1.82 -6.50
N PHE A 276 17.01 1.41 -6.01
CA PHE A 276 17.39 1.63 -4.61
C PHE A 276 17.55 3.12 -4.26
N THR A 277 18.03 3.92 -5.20
CA THR A 277 18.14 5.38 -5.05
C THR A 277 16.77 6.01 -4.86
N GLN A 278 15.81 5.69 -5.72
CA GLN A 278 14.44 6.19 -5.62
C GLN A 278 13.78 5.81 -4.28
N VAL A 279 13.97 4.57 -3.85
CA VAL A 279 13.34 4.03 -2.62
C VAL A 279 13.99 4.62 -1.36
N PHE A 280 15.31 4.54 -1.25
CA PHE A 280 16.02 4.83 0.00
C PHE A 280 16.56 6.26 0.09
N ARG A 281 17.04 6.85 -1.01
CA ARG A 281 17.46 8.26 -1.01
C ARG A 281 16.24 9.18 -1.07
N ASP A 282 15.40 8.99 -2.07
CA ASP A 282 14.35 9.95 -2.42
C ASP A 282 13.02 9.69 -1.70
N SER A 283 12.79 8.45 -1.23
CA SER A 283 11.50 8.00 -0.68
C SER A 283 10.33 8.21 -1.64
N PHE A 284 10.64 8.30 -2.91
CA PHE A 284 9.72 8.55 -4.00
C PHE A 284 10.19 7.73 -5.21
N PHE A 285 9.39 6.76 -5.62
CA PHE A 285 9.79 5.81 -6.64
C PHE A 285 8.72 5.59 -7.69
N HIS A 286 9.17 5.39 -8.91
CA HIS A 286 8.35 4.97 -10.03
C HIS A 286 7.82 3.56 -9.78
N ALA A 287 6.52 3.41 -9.63
CA ALA A 287 5.92 2.15 -9.22
C ALA A 287 5.43 1.29 -10.40
N ASP A 288 5.67 1.72 -11.63
CA ASP A 288 5.31 0.99 -12.85
C ASP A 288 6.47 0.93 -13.86
N MET A 289 7.62 0.43 -13.42
CA MET A 289 8.82 0.25 -14.26
C MET A 289 8.67 -0.91 -15.25
N HIS A 290 7.53 -0.94 -15.94
CA HIS A 290 7.30 -1.88 -17.03
C HIS A 290 8.26 -1.58 -18.19
N PRO A 291 8.81 -2.59 -18.89
CA PRO A 291 9.74 -2.38 -20.01
C PRO A 291 9.22 -1.44 -21.10
N GLY A 292 7.91 -1.30 -21.25
CA GLY A 292 7.28 -0.37 -22.21
C GLY A 292 7.38 1.11 -21.84
N ASN A 293 7.73 1.41 -20.57
CA ASN A 293 7.86 2.79 -20.05
C ASN A 293 9.32 3.22 -19.91
N ILE A 294 10.26 2.34 -20.28
CA ILE A 294 11.69 2.53 -20.07
C ILE A 294 12.43 2.39 -21.39
N PHE A 295 13.22 3.40 -21.71
CA PHE A 295 14.10 3.44 -22.87
C PHE A 295 15.54 3.59 -22.43
N VAL A 296 16.46 3.35 -23.35
CA VAL A 296 17.90 3.57 -23.20
C VAL A 296 18.33 4.61 -24.21
N SER A 297 19.10 5.59 -23.77
CA SER A 297 19.59 6.66 -24.64
C SER A 297 20.48 6.10 -25.76
N TYR A 298 20.43 6.73 -26.95
CA TYR A 298 21.39 6.49 -28.03
C TYR A 298 22.76 7.09 -27.73
N GLU A 299 22.78 8.06 -26.81
CA GLU A 299 24.01 8.73 -26.42
C GLU A 299 24.82 7.83 -25.47
N HIS A 300 26.13 7.80 -25.66
CA HIS A 300 27.05 7.10 -24.78
C HIS A 300 26.74 5.63 -24.49
N PRO A 301 26.76 4.73 -25.51
CA PRO A 301 26.47 3.29 -25.29
C PRO A 301 27.39 2.63 -24.25
N GLU A 302 28.63 3.10 -24.11
CA GLU A 302 29.61 2.65 -23.10
C GLU A 302 29.16 3.01 -21.67
N ASP A 303 28.42 4.14 -21.52
CA ASP A 303 27.95 4.70 -20.26
C ASP A 303 26.41 4.91 -20.31
N PRO A 304 25.63 3.83 -20.51
CA PRO A 304 24.23 3.89 -20.92
C PRO A 304 23.33 4.50 -19.85
N GLN A 305 22.43 5.40 -20.26
CA GLN A 305 21.46 6.07 -19.41
C GLN A 305 20.03 5.58 -19.70
N TYR A 306 19.28 5.27 -18.65
CA TYR A 306 17.85 5.00 -18.75
C TYR A 306 17.07 6.29 -19.02
N ILE A 307 15.94 6.16 -19.72
CA ILE A 307 14.95 7.22 -19.92
C ILE A 307 13.61 6.68 -19.45
N GLY A 308 13.00 7.31 -18.44
CA GLY A 308 11.68 6.97 -17.92
C GLY A 308 10.62 7.93 -18.40
N ILE A 309 9.51 7.44 -19.00
CA ILE A 309 8.54 8.29 -19.69
C ILE A 309 7.15 8.36 -19.09
N ASP A 310 6.70 7.38 -18.31
CA ASP A 310 5.36 7.33 -17.73
C ASP A 310 5.46 7.35 -16.20
N CYS A 311 5.09 8.48 -15.59
CA CYS A 311 5.11 8.69 -14.13
C CYS A 311 3.70 8.68 -13.53
N GLY A 312 2.73 8.01 -14.19
CA GLY A 312 1.34 7.94 -13.73
C GLY A 312 1.19 7.26 -12.38
N ILE A 313 2.00 6.23 -12.12
CA ILE A 313 1.98 5.50 -10.85
C ILE A 313 3.31 5.67 -10.14
N VAL A 314 3.28 6.32 -8.99
CA VAL A 314 4.44 6.48 -8.10
C VAL A 314 4.11 5.97 -6.70
N GLY A 315 5.13 5.51 -6.01
CA GLY A 315 5.06 5.15 -4.60
C GLY A 315 5.87 6.12 -3.75
N SER A 316 5.46 6.31 -2.51
CA SER A 316 6.23 7.05 -1.52
C SER A 316 6.30 6.29 -0.21
N LEU A 317 7.45 6.37 0.46
CA LEU A 317 7.66 5.77 1.77
C LEU A 317 7.80 6.87 2.81
N ASN A 318 7.13 6.71 3.94
CA ASN A 318 7.41 7.57 5.09
C ASN A 318 8.76 7.20 5.73
N LYS A 319 9.24 8.04 6.65
CA LYS A 319 10.57 7.85 7.27
C LYS A 319 10.65 6.55 8.08
N GLU A 320 9.55 6.14 8.70
CA GLU A 320 9.50 4.95 9.54
C GLU A 320 9.49 3.68 8.69
N ASP A 321 8.61 3.60 7.68
CA ASP A 321 8.56 2.47 6.75
C ASP A 321 9.90 2.26 6.03
N LYS A 322 10.53 3.36 5.60
CA LYS A 322 11.85 3.31 4.95
C LYS A 322 12.93 2.75 5.87
N ARG A 323 12.95 3.17 7.15
CA ARG A 323 13.89 2.65 8.14
C ARG A 323 13.68 1.16 8.37
N TYR A 324 12.43 0.75 8.66
CA TYR A 324 12.10 -0.65 8.89
C TYR A 324 12.41 -1.53 7.68
N LEU A 325 12.13 -1.03 6.48
CA LEU A 325 12.44 -1.74 5.25
C LEU A 325 13.95 -1.96 5.09
N ALA A 326 14.76 -0.92 5.32
CA ALA A 326 16.21 -1.02 5.23
C ALA A 326 16.80 -1.96 6.29
N GLU A 327 16.34 -1.86 7.55
CA GLU A 327 16.75 -2.74 8.63
C GLU A 327 16.36 -4.20 8.35
N ASN A 328 15.15 -4.44 7.82
CA ASN A 328 14.71 -5.77 7.41
C ASN A 328 15.58 -6.34 6.29
N PHE A 329 15.91 -5.55 5.27
CA PHE A 329 16.80 -6.00 4.21
C PHE A 329 18.17 -6.41 4.75
N ILE A 330 18.79 -5.61 5.62
CA ILE A 330 20.08 -5.95 6.20
C ILE A 330 20.02 -7.18 7.10
N ALA A 331 19.01 -7.27 7.96
CA ALA A 331 18.81 -8.46 8.80
C ALA A 331 18.64 -9.71 7.95
N PHE A 332 17.85 -9.62 6.87
CA PHE A 332 17.65 -10.69 5.91
C PHE A 332 18.96 -11.09 5.22
N PHE A 333 19.75 -10.13 4.76
CA PHE A 333 21.07 -10.39 4.15
C PHE A 333 22.06 -11.08 5.10
N ASN A 334 21.99 -10.72 6.38
CA ASN A 334 22.83 -11.31 7.41
C ASN A 334 22.26 -12.65 7.94
N ARG A 335 21.14 -13.13 7.37
CA ARG A 335 20.41 -14.33 7.83
C ARG A 335 19.95 -14.22 9.28
N ASP A 336 19.76 -13.01 9.79
CA ASP A 336 19.23 -12.75 11.11
C ASP A 336 17.70 -12.76 11.10
N TYR A 337 17.12 -13.95 10.99
CA TYR A 337 15.67 -14.14 10.87
C TYR A 337 14.92 -13.72 12.14
N ARG A 338 15.58 -13.81 13.30
CA ARG A 338 15.01 -13.31 14.54
C ARG A 338 14.81 -11.80 14.46
N LYS A 339 15.83 -11.07 14.02
CA LYS A 339 15.74 -9.62 13.84
C LYS A 339 14.68 -9.23 12.81
N VAL A 340 14.55 -9.99 11.72
CA VAL A 340 13.47 -9.79 10.74
C VAL A 340 12.10 -9.94 11.41
N ALA A 341 11.88 -10.99 12.22
CA ALA A 341 10.61 -11.20 12.91
C ALA A 341 10.31 -10.08 13.92
N GLU A 342 11.29 -9.69 14.74
CA GLU A 342 11.18 -8.59 15.70
C GLU A 342 10.81 -7.26 14.99
N LEU A 343 11.48 -6.93 13.89
CA LEU A 343 11.20 -5.71 13.13
C LEU A 343 9.78 -5.67 12.57
N HIS A 344 9.23 -6.80 12.15
CA HIS A 344 7.84 -6.86 11.68
C HIS A 344 6.83 -6.61 12.81
N VAL A 345 7.13 -7.08 14.02
CA VAL A 345 6.29 -6.80 15.21
C VAL A 345 6.43 -5.33 15.62
N ASP A 346 7.67 -4.83 15.72
CA ASP A 346 7.97 -3.46 16.16
C ASP A 346 7.39 -2.39 15.20
N SER A 347 7.34 -2.70 13.90
CA SER A 347 6.72 -1.82 12.90
C SER A 347 5.18 -1.85 12.92
N GLY A 348 4.58 -2.80 13.63
CA GLY A 348 3.13 -3.02 13.61
C GLY A 348 2.63 -3.66 12.31
N TRP A 349 3.51 -4.23 11.48
CA TRP A 349 3.12 -4.95 10.26
C TRP A 349 2.44 -6.27 10.57
N VAL A 350 2.78 -6.89 11.70
CA VAL A 350 2.07 -8.03 12.29
C VAL A 350 1.53 -7.63 13.66
N PRO A 351 0.48 -8.29 14.20
CA PRO A 351 -0.08 -7.99 15.50
C PRO A 351 0.99 -8.08 16.62
N PRO A 352 0.91 -7.23 17.66
CA PRO A 352 1.90 -7.19 18.74
C PRO A 352 1.92 -8.45 19.61
N ASP A 353 0.89 -9.28 19.56
CA ASP A 353 0.78 -10.58 20.22
C ASP A 353 1.32 -11.75 19.38
N THR A 354 1.93 -11.45 18.21
CA THR A 354 2.55 -12.47 17.36
C THR A 354 3.73 -13.13 18.08
N ASN A 355 3.75 -14.47 18.10
CA ASN A 355 4.87 -15.22 18.64
C ASN A 355 6.10 -15.08 17.72
N VAL A 356 7.11 -14.33 18.20
CA VAL A 356 8.33 -14.01 17.44
C VAL A 356 9.11 -15.28 17.08
N GLU A 357 9.17 -16.29 17.96
CA GLU A 357 9.92 -17.54 17.71
C GLU A 357 9.26 -18.39 16.61
N GLU A 358 7.93 -18.48 16.63
CA GLU A 358 7.17 -19.18 15.60
C GLU A 358 7.27 -18.47 14.25
N PHE A 359 7.24 -17.13 14.27
CA PHE A 359 7.38 -16.32 13.07
C PHE A 359 8.82 -16.39 12.50
N GLU A 360 9.85 -16.31 13.35
CA GLU A 360 11.25 -16.54 12.98
C GLU A 360 11.41 -17.90 12.29
N PHE A 361 10.87 -18.97 12.89
CA PHE A 361 10.95 -20.32 12.32
C PHE A 361 10.29 -20.39 10.94
N ALA A 362 9.12 -19.76 10.79
CA ALA A 362 8.41 -19.72 9.51
C ALA A 362 9.20 -18.96 8.44
N ILE A 363 9.81 -17.81 8.79
CA ILE A 363 10.69 -17.04 7.90
C ILE A 363 11.91 -17.88 7.51
N ARG A 364 12.59 -18.48 8.47
CA ARG A 364 13.76 -19.33 8.26
C ARG A 364 13.45 -20.49 7.31
N THR A 365 12.34 -21.18 7.51
CA THR A 365 11.91 -22.31 6.67
C THR A 365 11.78 -21.92 5.19
N VAL A 366 11.33 -20.71 4.91
CA VAL A 366 11.16 -20.22 3.54
C VAL A 366 12.46 -19.67 2.96
N CYS A 367 13.26 -19.00 3.79
CA CYS A 367 14.42 -18.23 3.32
C CYS A 367 15.71 -19.07 3.26
N GLU A 368 15.94 -19.97 4.22
CA GLU A 368 17.19 -20.73 4.29
C GLU A 368 17.47 -21.58 3.02
N PRO A 369 16.48 -22.32 2.45
CA PRO A 369 16.73 -23.08 1.22
C PRO A 369 17.07 -22.23 0.01
N ILE A 370 16.72 -20.94 0.07
CA ILE A 370 17.01 -19.98 -1.00
C ILE A 370 18.48 -19.58 -0.97
N PHE A 371 19.04 -19.38 0.24
CA PHE A 371 20.43 -19.00 0.44
C PHE A 371 21.44 -20.14 0.20
N GLU A 372 20.98 -21.38 0.04
CA GLU A 372 21.84 -22.49 -0.42
C GLU A 372 22.19 -22.41 -1.90
N LYS A 373 21.42 -21.61 -2.68
CA LYS A 373 21.69 -21.38 -4.09
C LYS A 373 22.71 -20.26 -4.28
N PRO A 374 23.46 -20.27 -5.41
CA PRO A 374 24.26 -19.10 -5.78
C PRO A 374 23.39 -17.84 -5.81
N LEU A 375 23.88 -16.73 -5.24
CA LEU A 375 23.13 -15.47 -5.13
C LEU A 375 22.59 -14.99 -6.49
N ALA A 376 23.34 -15.21 -7.57
CA ALA A 376 22.92 -14.88 -8.92
C ALA A 376 21.67 -15.68 -9.40
N GLU A 377 21.41 -16.86 -8.82
CA GLU A 377 20.24 -17.69 -9.16
C GLU A 377 18.99 -17.37 -8.32
N ILE A 378 19.17 -16.56 -7.25
CA ILE A 378 18.08 -16.19 -6.35
C ILE A 378 17.26 -15.06 -6.97
N SER A 379 15.96 -15.29 -7.18
CA SER A 379 15.03 -14.21 -7.50
C SER A 379 14.57 -13.52 -6.23
N PHE A 380 15.00 -12.29 -6.05
CA PHE A 380 14.65 -11.49 -4.88
C PHE A 380 13.16 -11.16 -4.83
N GLY A 381 12.56 -10.85 -5.95
CA GLY A 381 11.13 -10.60 -6.02
C GLY A 381 10.31 -11.81 -5.60
N HIS A 382 10.75 -13.04 -5.93
CA HIS A 382 10.11 -14.27 -5.46
C HIS A 382 10.34 -14.52 -3.97
N VAL A 383 11.52 -14.20 -3.45
CA VAL A 383 11.82 -14.28 -2.01
C VAL A 383 10.86 -13.37 -1.24
N LEU A 384 10.73 -12.13 -1.67
CA LEU A 384 9.85 -11.15 -1.04
C LEU A 384 8.37 -11.58 -1.11
N LEU A 385 7.96 -12.16 -2.24
CA LEU A 385 6.63 -12.75 -2.38
C LEU A 385 6.37 -13.86 -1.37
N ASN A 386 7.32 -14.79 -1.23
CA ASN A 386 7.21 -15.90 -0.29
C ASN A 386 7.21 -15.42 1.15
N LEU A 387 8.02 -14.40 1.46
CA LEU A 387 8.04 -13.76 2.78
C LEU A 387 6.68 -13.11 3.11
N PHE A 388 6.09 -12.37 2.16
CA PHE A 388 4.75 -11.82 2.34
C PHE A 388 3.67 -12.89 2.53
N ASN A 389 3.74 -13.99 1.78
CA ASN A 389 2.80 -15.11 1.94
C ASN A 389 2.95 -15.79 3.31
N THR A 390 4.18 -15.86 3.83
CA THR A 390 4.45 -16.37 5.18
C THR A 390 3.91 -15.42 6.24
N ALA A 391 4.22 -14.13 6.14
CA ALA A 391 3.77 -13.11 7.09
C ALA A 391 2.24 -12.97 7.14
N ARG A 392 1.55 -13.22 6.02
CA ARG A 392 0.06 -13.30 5.99
C ARG A 392 -0.51 -14.37 6.91
N ARG A 393 0.18 -15.46 7.13
CA ARG A 393 -0.24 -16.51 8.08
C ARG A 393 -0.25 -16.01 9.52
N PHE A 394 0.51 -14.94 9.79
CA PHE A 394 0.58 -14.22 11.05
C PHE A 394 -0.26 -12.93 11.04
N ASN A 395 -1.30 -12.88 10.19
CA ASN A 395 -2.22 -11.75 10.06
C ASN A 395 -1.54 -10.41 9.67
N MET A 396 -0.44 -10.47 8.92
CA MET A 396 0.20 -9.27 8.38
C MET A 396 -0.77 -8.48 7.50
N GLU A 397 -0.94 -7.21 7.79
CA GLU A 397 -1.61 -6.25 6.92
C GLU A 397 -0.57 -5.68 5.95
N VAL A 398 -0.65 -6.11 4.69
CA VAL A 398 0.28 -5.64 3.66
C VAL A 398 -0.11 -4.24 3.22
N GLN A 399 0.79 -3.28 3.42
CA GLN A 399 0.57 -1.91 2.96
C GLN A 399 0.63 -1.83 1.42
N PRO A 400 -0.23 -1.01 0.78
CA PRO A 400 -0.24 -0.86 -0.69
C PRO A 400 1.12 -0.46 -1.28
N GLN A 401 1.87 0.39 -0.58
CA GLN A 401 3.21 0.84 -0.99
C GLN A 401 4.22 -0.31 -1.09
N LEU A 402 4.13 -1.30 -0.17
CA LEU A 402 5.00 -2.48 -0.20
C LEU A 402 4.66 -3.41 -1.37
N VAL A 403 3.39 -3.49 -1.76
CA VAL A 403 2.97 -4.24 -2.95
C VAL A 403 3.51 -3.58 -4.22
N LEU A 404 3.44 -2.25 -4.31
CA LEU A 404 4.02 -1.48 -5.42
C LEU A 404 5.54 -1.67 -5.49
N LEU A 405 6.20 -1.59 -4.35
CA LEU A 405 7.65 -1.81 -4.24
C LEU A 405 8.05 -3.21 -4.73
N GLN A 406 7.32 -4.24 -4.28
CA GLN A 406 7.54 -5.63 -4.71
C GLN A 406 7.37 -5.78 -6.22
N LYS A 407 6.29 -5.22 -6.80
CA LYS A 407 6.03 -5.24 -8.24
C LYS A 407 7.19 -4.61 -9.01
N THR A 408 7.61 -3.43 -8.57
CA THR A 408 8.71 -2.69 -9.21
C THR A 408 10.02 -3.47 -9.14
N LEU A 409 10.32 -4.05 -7.99
CA LEU A 409 11.52 -4.85 -7.81
C LEU A 409 11.53 -6.09 -8.72
N LEU A 410 10.38 -6.75 -8.89
CA LEU A 410 10.25 -7.88 -9.83
C LEU A 410 10.53 -7.44 -11.27
N TYR A 411 10.06 -6.27 -11.69
CA TYR A 411 10.36 -5.75 -13.03
C TYR A 411 11.84 -5.40 -13.19
N VAL A 412 12.44 -4.71 -12.21
CA VAL A 412 13.87 -4.36 -12.23
C VAL A 412 14.75 -5.61 -12.30
N GLU A 413 14.40 -6.62 -11.50
CA GLU A 413 15.11 -7.92 -11.55
C GLU A 413 14.92 -8.62 -12.90
N GLY A 414 13.69 -8.66 -13.43
CA GLY A 414 13.37 -9.30 -14.69
C GLY A 414 14.09 -8.66 -15.87
N VAL A 415 14.03 -7.33 -15.98
CA VAL A 415 14.75 -6.55 -16.99
C VAL A 415 16.27 -6.70 -16.81
N GLY A 416 16.75 -6.58 -15.58
CA GLY A 416 18.19 -6.72 -15.29
C GLY A 416 18.75 -8.07 -15.73
N ARG A 417 18.03 -9.18 -15.49
CA ARG A 417 18.43 -10.54 -15.93
C ARG A 417 18.28 -10.74 -17.43
N GLN A 418 17.34 -10.05 -18.06
CA GLN A 418 17.19 -10.10 -19.51
C GLN A 418 18.38 -9.41 -20.21
N LEU A 419 18.84 -8.28 -19.65
CA LEU A 419 20.01 -7.56 -20.13
C LEU A 419 21.33 -8.27 -19.81
N TYR A 420 21.46 -8.78 -18.58
CA TYR A 420 22.63 -9.46 -18.07
C TYR A 420 22.25 -10.64 -17.18
N PRO A 421 22.16 -11.88 -17.72
CA PRO A 421 21.69 -13.07 -17.00
C PRO A 421 22.48 -13.40 -15.71
N GLN A 422 23.74 -12.93 -15.62
CA GLN A 422 24.62 -13.12 -14.46
C GLN A 422 24.51 -11.99 -13.43
N LEU A 423 23.52 -11.11 -13.56
CA LEU A 423 23.29 -10.00 -12.63
C LEU A 423 23.10 -10.53 -11.21
N ASP A 424 24.01 -10.14 -10.33
CA ASP A 424 23.90 -10.35 -8.89
C ASP A 424 23.31 -9.09 -8.25
N LEU A 425 21.99 -9.11 -8.08
CA LEU A 425 21.25 -8.00 -7.48
C LEU A 425 21.73 -7.69 -6.06
N TRP A 426 22.21 -8.71 -5.34
CA TRP A 426 22.69 -8.59 -3.97
C TRP A 426 24.02 -7.86 -3.89
N LYS A 427 24.94 -8.24 -4.76
CA LYS A 427 26.25 -7.59 -4.86
C LYS A 427 26.11 -6.10 -5.18
N THR A 428 25.11 -5.74 -5.99
CA THR A 428 24.82 -4.37 -6.38
C THR A 428 24.07 -3.59 -5.29
N ALA A 429 23.11 -4.22 -4.61
CA ALA A 429 22.25 -3.56 -3.63
C ALA A 429 22.89 -3.40 -2.25
N LYS A 430 23.66 -4.39 -1.78
CA LYS A 430 24.21 -4.40 -0.42
C LYS A 430 25.10 -3.19 -0.10
N PRO A 431 26.08 -2.80 -0.92
CA PRO A 431 26.91 -1.63 -0.64
C PRO A 431 26.08 -0.34 -0.54
N PHE A 432 25.05 -0.22 -1.37
CA PHE A 432 24.15 0.93 -1.35
C PHE A 432 23.37 1.03 -0.03
N LEU A 433 22.79 -0.08 0.41
CA LEU A 433 22.03 -0.14 1.66
C LEU A 433 22.92 0.12 2.88
N GLU A 434 24.11 -0.47 2.92
CA GLU A 434 25.07 -0.25 4.01
C GLU A 434 25.52 1.21 4.08
N SER A 435 25.83 1.82 2.94
CA SER A 435 26.18 3.25 2.86
C SER A 435 25.02 4.12 3.34
N TRP A 436 23.83 3.84 2.85
CA TRP A 436 22.64 4.60 3.23
C TRP A 436 22.36 4.53 4.75
N ILE A 437 22.48 3.35 5.37
CA ILE A 437 22.30 3.22 6.83
C ILE A 437 23.38 3.97 7.61
N LYS A 438 24.65 3.88 7.20
CA LYS A 438 25.70 4.66 7.83
C LYS A 438 25.39 6.15 7.81
N ASP A 439 24.82 6.63 6.70
CA ASP A 439 24.42 8.03 6.56
C ASP A 439 23.21 8.42 7.43
N GLN A 440 22.35 7.46 7.80
CA GLN A 440 21.19 7.71 8.65
C GLN A 440 21.47 7.56 10.15
N VAL A 441 22.45 6.76 10.55
CA VAL A 441 22.72 6.40 11.96
C VAL A 441 24.00 7.07 12.50
N GLY A 442 24.85 7.62 11.62
CA GLY A 442 26.13 8.21 12.02
C GLY A 442 26.07 9.64 12.58
N ILE A 443 27.21 10.15 13.03
CA ILE A 443 27.41 11.55 13.47
C ILE A 443 26.84 12.55 12.47
N PRO A 444 26.95 12.36 11.13
CA PRO A 444 26.34 13.26 10.15
C PRO A 444 24.82 13.34 10.24
N ALA A 445 24.15 12.22 10.59
CA ALA A 445 22.70 12.20 10.79
C ALA A 445 22.28 13.00 12.02
N LEU A 446 23.04 12.88 13.10
CA LEU A 446 22.82 13.61 14.35
C LEU A 446 23.01 15.13 14.13
N VAL A 447 24.03 15.52 13.39
CA VAL A 447 24.29 16.92 13.03
C VAL A 447 23.21 17.46 12.10
N ARG A 448 22.74 16.70 11.11
CA ARG A 448 21.61 17.09 10.25
C ARG A 448 20.31 17.24 11.06
N ALA A 449 19.97 16.26 11.89
CA ALA A 449 18.78 16.30 12.74
C ALA A 449 18.81 17.48 13.72
N PHE A 450 20.01 17.83 14.23
CA PHE A 450 20.20 19.02 15.06
C PHE A 450 20.04 20.31 14.24
N LYS A 451 20.64 20.37 13.05
CA LYS A 451 20.58 21.52 12.15
C LYS A 451 19.14 21.78 11.65
N ASP A 452 18.40 20.73 11.31
CA ASP A 452 17.00 20.83 10.86
C ASP A 452 16.05 21.28 12.00
N LYS A 453 16.35 20.88 13.24
CA LYS A 453 15.57 21.26 14.42
C LYS A 453 16.10 22.51 15.12
N ALA A 454 17.29 23.00 14.76
CA ALA A 454 17.92 24.16 15.37
C ALA A 454 17.05 25.44 15.29
N PRO A 455 16.43 25.79 14.14
CA PRO A 455 15.52 26.93 14.08
C PRO A 455 14.38 26.82 15.08
N PHE A 456 13.76 25.65 15.18
CA PHE A 456 12.66 25.37 16.12
C PHE A 456 13.11 25.47 17.59
N TRP A 457 14.33 24.97 17.90
CA TRP A 457 14.86 25.04 19.26
C TRP A 457 15.27 26.48 19.63
N ILE A 458 15.87 27.21 18.67
CA ILE A 458 16.27 28.62 18.89
C ILE A 458 15.03 29.49 19.13
N GLU A 459 13.96 29.29 18.38
CA GLU A 459 12.71 30.04 18.54
C GLU A 459 12.03 29.76 19.90
N ARG A 460 12.12 28.53 20.42
CA ARG A 460 11.53 28.14 21.71
C ARG A 460 12.49 28.20 22.91
N MET A 461 13.76 28.49 22.69
CA MET A 461 14.73 28.61 23.79
C MET A 461 14.31 29.60 24.89
N PRO A 462 13.67 30.76 24.59
CA PRO A 462 13.17 31.63 25.61
C PRO A 462 12.02 31.06 26.46
N GLU A 463 11.27 30.08 25.91
CA GLU A 463 10.13 29.46 26.60
C GLU A 463 10.54 28.25 27.47
N ILE A 464 11.75 27.71 27.30
CA ILE A 464 12.23 26.52 28.03
C ILE A 464 12.22 26.74 29.55
N PRO A 465 12.69 27.89 30.11
CA PRO A 465 12.63 28.11 31.55
C PRO A 465 11.19 28.08 32.09
N GLU A 466 10.25 28.64 31.34
CA GLU A 466 8.82 28.65 31.69
C GLU A 466 8.22 27.24 31.66
N LEU A 467 8.51 26.47 30.64
CA LEU A 467 8.06 25.06 30.50
C LEU A 467 8.64 24.16 31.58
N VAL A 468 9.92 24.35 31.95
CA VAL A 468 10.56 23.63 33.05
C VAL A 468 9.91 24.04 34.38
N TYR A 469 9.65 25.32 34.59
CA TYR A 469 8.97 25.82 35.79
C TYR A 469 7.55 25.25 35.89
N GLN A 470 6.79 25.27 34.81
CA GLN A 470 5.43 24.69 34.76
C GLN A 470 5.43 23.20 35.02
N SER A 471 6.39 22.45 34.46
CA SER A 471 6.51 21.00 34.68
C SER A 471 6.89 20.66 36.13
N LEU A 472 7.76 21.47 36.74
CA LEU A 472 8.11 21.35 38.16
C LEU A 472 6.93 21.73 39.08
N GLN A 473 6.12 22.71 38.70
CA GLN A 473 4.91 23.07 39.42
C GLN A 473 3.83 22.01 39.33
N GLN A 474 3.63 21.39 38.16
CA GLN A 474 2.72 20.28 37.97
C GLN A 474 3.18 19.03 38.74
N SER A 475 4.49 18.76 38.77
CA SER A 475 5.05 17.67 39.56
C SER A 475 4.81 17.88 41.07
N LYS A 476 4.94 19.11 41.59
CA LYS A 476 4.59 19.42 42.97
C LYS A 476 3.08 19.29 43.24
N GLN A 477 2.22 19.70 42.33
CA GLN A 477 0.77 19.52 42.46
C GLN A 477 0.36 18.02 42.43
N LEU A 478 1.02 17.21 41.58
CA LEU A 478 0.84 15.77 41.57
C LEU A 478 1.27 15.13 42.91
N GLN A 479 2.40 15.55 43.45
CA GLN A 479 2.91 15.07 44.74
C GLN A 479 1.95 15.42 45.89
N THR A 480 1.45 16.66 45.97
CA THR A 480 0.45 17.06 46.96
C THR A 480 -0.89 16.34 46.79
N SER A 481 -1.29 16.03 45.54
CA SER A 481 -2.51 15.28 45.28
C SER A 481 -2.36 13.80 45.68
N VAL A 482 -1.22 13.21 45.40
CA VAL A 482 -0.88 11.85 45.84
C VAL A 482 -0.82 11.72 47.37
N ASP A 483 -0.17 12.70 48.03
CA ASP A 483 -0.11 12.73 49.51
C ASP A 483 -1.51 12.88 50.11
N THR A 484 -2.37 13.66 49.50
CA THR A 484 -3.76 13.86 49.95
C THR A 484 -4.58 12.56 49.77
N ILE A 485 -4.39 11.87 48.66
CA ILE A 485 -5.05 10.55 48.38
C ILE A 485 -4.56 9.51 49.37
N VAL A 486 -3.26 9.42 49.59
CA VAL A 486 -2.65 8.46 50.53
C VAL A 486 -3.13 8.72 51.96
N ARG A 487 -3.17 9.98 52.37
CA ARG A 487 -3.68 10.39 53.68
C ARG A 487 -5.17 10.07 53.84
N ASN A 488 -5.98 10.30 52.81
CA ASN A 488 -7.42 9.96 52.84
C ASN A 488 -7.64 8.43 52.86
N MET A 489 -6.81 7.66 52.16
CA MET A 489 -6.87 6.21 52.21
C MET A 489 -6.47 5.67 53.57
N HIS A 490 -5.44 6.24 54.20
CA HIS A 490 -5.02 5.81 55.55
C HIS A 490 -6.11 6.11 56.57
N VAL A 491 -6.74 7.28 56.54
CA VAL A 491 -7.87 7.65 57.44
C VAL A 491 -9.08 6.72 57.22
N ARG A 492 -9.38 6.33 56.00
CA ARG A 492 -10.46 5.37 55.70
C ARG A 492 -10.13 3.98 56.23
N HIS A 493 -8.89 3.51 56.10
CA HIS A 493 -8.49 2.19 56.61
C HIS A 493 -8.56 2.10 58.12
N VAL A 494 -8.11 3.15 58.84
CA VAL A 494 -8.18 3.23 60.30
C VAL A 494 -9.64 3.25 60.77
N ARG A 495 -10.51 4.01 60.12
CA ARG A 495 -11.96 4.04 60.45
C ARG A 495 -12.64 2.70 60.21
N GLN A 496 -12.33 2.02 59.11
CA GLN A 496 -12.89 0.69 58.81
C GLN A 496 -12.41 -0.38 59.78
N GLY A 497 -11.15 -0.32 60.21
CA GLY A 497 -10.61 -1.19 61.25
C GLY A 497 -11.36 -1.02 62.58
N GLN A 498 -11.51 0.21 63.06
CA GLN A 498 -12.23 0.50 64.31
C GLN A 498 -13.71 0.10 64.26
N SER A 499 -14.36 0.27 63.11
CA SER A 499 -15.74 -0.18 62.92
C SER A 499 -15.87 -1.72 63.03
N ARG A 500 -14.98 -2.48 62.42
CA ARG A 500 -14.97 -3.97 62.48
C ARG A 500 -14.81 -4.49 63.91
N TYR A 501 -13.95 -3.82 64.71
CA TYR A 501 -13.81 -4.16 66.13
C TYR A 501 -15.09 -3.90 66.93
N LEU A 502 -15.75 -2.76 66.74
CA LEU A 502 -17.01 -2.42 67.42
C LEU A 502 -18.14 -3.38 67.01
N PHE A 503 -18.21 -3.81 65.76
CA PHE A 503 -19.16 -4.82 65.34
C PHE A 503 -18.89 -6.18 65.99
N GLY A 504 -17.60 -6.60 66.07
CA GLY A 504 -17.23 -7.84 66.75
C GLY A 504 -17.61 -7.82 68.25
N ILE A 505 -17.29 -6.77 68.95
CA ILE A 505 -17.66 -6.58 70.36
C ILE A 505 -19.17 -6.57 70.54
N GLY A 506 -19.91 -5.82 69.71
CA GLY A 506 -21.38 -5.80 69.74
C GLY A 506 -22.01 -7.17 69.54
N ALA A 507 -21.50 -7.97 68.59
CA ALA A 507 -21.98 -9.32 68.35
C ALA A 507 -21.72 -10.27 69.54
N VAL A 508 -20.53 -10.18 70.15
CA VAL A 508 -20.19 -10.99 71.33
C VAL A 508 -21.08 -10.65 72.51
N LEU A 509 -21.33 -9.36 72.76
CA LEU A 509 -22.21 -8.90 73.86
C LEU A 509 -23.67 -9.33 73.62
N LEU A 510 -24.18 -9.28 72.42
CA LEU A 510 -25.52 -9.73 72.06
C LEU A 510 -25.66 -11.25 72.26
N LEU A 511 -24.69 -12.03 71.76
CA LEU A 511 -24.71 -13.51 71.92
C LEU A 511 -24.60 -13.91 73.39
N SER A 512 -23.71 -13.26 74.14
CA SER A 512 -23.53 -13.54 75.55
C SER A 512 -24.80 -13.17 76.36
N GLY A 513 -25.39 -12.02 76.05
CA GLY A 513 -26.64 -11.61 76.73
C GLY A 513 -27.81 -12.53 76.40
N THR A 514 -27.91 -13.04 75.18
CA THR A 514 -28.96 -13.98 74.74
C THR A 514 -28.77 -15.34 75.39
N LEU A 515 -27.51 -15.87 75.45
CA LEU A 515 -27.21 -17.13 76.12
C LEU A 515 -27.49 -17.09 77.62
N LEU A 516 -27.12 -16.00 78.29
CA LEU A 516 -27.42 -15.81 79.72
C LEU A 516 -28.90 -15.69 80.00
N PHE A 517 -29.63 -15.00 79.10
CA PHE A 517 -31.10 -14.89 79.21
C PHE A 517 -31.79 -16.24 79.12
N ILE A 518 -31.32 -17.15 78.26
CA ILE A 518 -31.91 -18.51 78.06
C ILE A 518 -31.51 -19.46 79.18
N HIS A 519 -30.25 -19.44 79.63
CA HIS A 519 -29.75 -20.47 80.54
C HIS A 519 -29.72 -20.11 82.07
N ARG A 520 -29.79 -18.83 82.38
CA ARG A 520 -29.75 -18.30 83.77
C ARG A 520 -30.71 -17.13 83.94
N PRO A 521 -32.02 -17.37 83.89
CA PRO A 521 -33.02 -16.34 84.06
C PRO A 521 -33.00 -15.68 85.46
N GLU A 522 -32.39 -16.34 86.40
CA GLU A 522 -32.24 -15.88 87.81
C GLU A 522 -31.35 -14.63 87.96
N TRP A 523 -30.57 -14.26 86.96
CA TRP A 523 -29.64 -13.12 87.02
C TRP A 523 -30.34 -11.76 86.71
N GLY A 524 -31.64 -11.74 86.74
CA GLY A 524 -32.45 -10.51 86.68
C GLY A 524 -32.25 -9.69 85.41
N MET A 525 -31.96 -8.40 85.56
CA MET A 525 -31.81 -7.49 84.44
C MET A 525 -30.42 -7.50 83.74
N MET A 526 -29.45 -8.27 84.25
CA MET A 526 -28.07 -8.32 83.74
C MET A 526 -27.95 -8.76 82.28
N PRO A 527 -28.66 -9.80 81.78
CA PRO A 527 -28.67 -10.21 80.37
C PRO A 527 -29.23 -9.07 79.47
N GLY A 528 -30.24 -8.36 79.96
CA GLY A 528 -30.82 -7.22 79.20
C GLY A 528 -29.85 -6.06 78.98
N TRP A 529 -29.05 -5.74 80.01
CA TRP A 529 -28.01 -4.72 79.91
C TRP A 529 -26.88 -5.14 78.97
N LEU A 530 -26.46 -6.38 78.89
CA LEU A 530 -25.51 -6.88 77.93
C LEU A 530 -26.02 -6.81 76.51
N MET A 531 -27.25 -7.17 76.26
CA MET A 531 -27.90 -7.03 74.95
C MET A 531 -28.03 -5.57 74.53
N ALA A 532 -28.47 -4.68 75.44
CA ALA A 532 -28.57 -3.25 75.19
C ALA A 532 -27.20 -2.65 74.83
N GLY A 533 -26.14 -3.02 75.63
CA GLY A 533 -24.75 -2.64 75.33
C GLY A 533 -24.25 -3.15 73.96
N GLY A 534 -24.63 -4.38 73.61
CA GLY A 534 -24.34 -4.95 72.28
C GLY A 534 -24.96 -4.16 71.12
N VAL A 535 -26.23 -3.80 71.26
CA VAL A 535 -26.92 -2.96 70.26
C VAL A 535 -26.29 -1.58 70.12
N VAL A 536 -25.96 -0.96 71.25
CA VAL A 536 -25.32 0.38 71.24
C VAL A 536 -23.94 0.32 70.59
N THR A 537 -23.11 -0.62 70.91
CA THR A 537 -21.78 -0.79 70.29
C THR A 537 -21.89 -1.12 68.80
N TRP A 538 -22.89 -1.87 68.41
CA TRP A 538 -23.19 -2.17 66.99
C TRP A 538 -23.62 -0.92 66.23
N LEU A 539 -24.52 -0.09 66.81
CA LEU A 539 -24.95 1.18 66.25
C LEU A 539 -23.82 2.20 66.12
N ILE A 540 -22.91 2.26 67.12
CA ILE A 540 -21.72 3.12 67.07
C ILE A 540 -20.78 2.66 65.93
N GLY A 541 -20.59 1.35 65.75
CA GLY A 541 -19.84 0.78 64.66
C GLY A 541 -20.45 1.13 63.31
N TRP A 542 -21.78 1.06 63.18
CA TRP A 542 -22.50 1.39 61.95
C TRP A 542 -22.38 2.88 61.57
N ARG A 543 -22.50 3.77 62.55
CA ARG A 543 -22.33 5.22 62.35
C ARG A 543 -20.90 5.63 61.97
N LYS A 544 -19.87 4.83 62.29
CA LYS A 544 -18.48 5.07 61.87
C LYS A 544 -18.15 4.53 60.50
N THR A 545 -18.98 3.72 59.89
CA THR A 545 -18.83 3.18 58.51
C THR A 545 -19.49 4.08 57.46
N HIS A 546 -20.51 4.80 57.82
CA HIS A 546 -21.17 5.81 57.01
C HIS A 546 -20.79 7.21 57.50
#